data_01b8fa25ae0ec68d3f0d88d4c1a8a370
#
_entry.id   01b8fa25ae0ec68d3f0d88d4c1a8a370
#
_cell.length_a   1.000
_cell.length_b   1.000
_cell.length_c   1.000
_cell.angle_alpha   90.00
_cell.angle_beta   90.00
_cell.angle_gamma   90.00
#
_symmetry.space_group_name_H-M   'P 1'
#
loop_
_entity.id
_entity.type
_entity.pdbx_description
1 polymer ?
#
loop_
_entity_poly.entity_id
_entity_poly.type
_entity_poly.pdbx_seq_one_letter_code
_entity_poly.pdbx_strand_id
1 'polypeptide(L)'
;SQAVRGTVNLPHGSGKDIKVLVFTDNADEALAAGADFAGLDDMIKKVKEGWVGFDVALSTTSAMKEVRSVARVLGPRGLMPTPKAGTVTDDLATAVKDVKSGRVEFKMDKTGALAVLVGKRSFDHPKLLENAQAAIDAVSSSRPEGFKGKFIKNVHISSTMSPSLAI
;
A
#
# COMPACT_ATOMS: atom_id res chain seq x y z
N SER A 1 -8.08 15.10 15.54
CA SER A 1 -7.85 13.66 15.32
C SER A 1 -6.65 13.48 14.42
N GLN A 2 -5.66 12.73 14.87
CA GLN A 2 -4.46 12.41 14.07
C GLN A 2 -4.76 11.15 13.28
N ALA A 3 -4.66 11.22 11.95
CA ALA A 3 -4.83 10.05 11.09
C ALA A 3 -3.55 9.21 11.09
N VAL A 4 -3.66 7.93 11.44
CA VAL A 4 -2.58 6.97 11.39
C VAL A 4 -2.46 6.41 9.98
N ARG A 5 -1.26 6.43 9.43
CA ARG A 5 -0.91 5.82 8.15
C ARG A 5 0.48 5.22 8.27
N GLY A 6 0.69 4.10 7.64
CA GLY A 6 1.97 3.44 7.60
C GLY A 6 2.00 2.32 6.57
N THR A 7 3.11 1.63 6.56
CA THR A 7 3.31 0.44 5.72
C THR A 7 3.80 -0.70 6.59
N VAL A 8 3.46 -1.90 6.22
CA VAL A 8 3.96 -3.13 6.81
C VAL A 8 4.52 -4.02 5.72
N ASN A 9 5.67 -4.61 5.97
CA ASN A 9 6.23 -5.65 5.13
C ASN A 9 5.76 -6.99 5.70
N LEU A 10 4.89 -7.68 4.97
CA LEU A 10 4.41 -9.00 5.38
C LEU A 10 5.49 -10.04 5.07
N PRO A 11 5.95 -10.86 6.05
CA PRO A 11 7.02 -11.85 5.85
C PRO A 11 6.74 -12.84 4.73
N HIS A 12 5.46 -13.21 4.54
CA HIS A 12 5.02 -14.18 3.53
C HIS A 12 4.25 -13.52 2.37
N GLY A 13 4.29 -12.18 2.25
CA GLY A 13 3.53 -11.43 1.27
C GLY A 13 2.02 -11.46 1.54
N SER A 14 1.25 -10.80 0.67
CA SER A 14 -0.22 -10.78 0.74
C SER A 14 -0.87 -11.93 -0.03
N GLY A 15 -0.08 -12.70 -0.81
CA GLY A 15 -0.57 -13.75 -1.71
C GLY A 15 -1.31 -13.22 -2.94
N LYS A 16 -1.33 -11.93 -3.18
CA LYS A 16 -1.92 -11.29 -4.35
C LYS A 16 -0.80 -10.90 -5.32
N ASP A 17 -0.98 -11.18 -6.61
CA ASP A 17 -0.13 -10.62 -7.66
C ASP A 17 -0.43 -9.13 -7.78
N ILE A 18 0.43 -8.33 -7.17
CA ILE A 18 0.28 -6.87 -7.12
C ILE A 18 0.79 -6.31 -8.44
N LYS A 19 -0.10 -5.64 -9.18
CA LYS A 19 0.27 -4.90 -10.38
C LYS A 19 0.78 -3.52 -9.99
N VAL A 20 2.02 -3.24 -10.37
CA VAL A 20 2.72 -2.00 -10.03
C VAL A 20 2.79 -1.08 -11.25
N LEU A 21 2.27 0.13 -11.11
CA LEU A 21 2.46 1.22 -12.06
C LEU A 21 3.55 2.16 -11.53
N VAL A 22 4.50 2.50 -12.38
CA VAL A 22 5.56 3.48 -12.05
C VAL A 22 5.43 4.71 -12.95
N PHE A 23 5.22 5.87 -12.33
CA PHE A 23 5.27 7.16 -13.01
C PHE A 23 6.71 7.66 -13.04
N THR A 24 7.35 7.57 -14.21
CA THR A 24 8.75 7.96 -14.41
C THR A 24 8.99 8.33 -15.87
N ASP A 25 9.98 9.18 -16.10
CA ASP A 25 10.49 9.50 -17.43
C ASP A 25 11.29 8.32 -18.02
N ASN A 26 11.91 7.48 -17.17
CA ASN A 26 12.70 6.31 -17.54
C ASN A 26 11.86 5.02 -17.44
N ALA A 27 10.95 4.81 -18.38
CA ALA A 27 10.06 3.66 -18.38
C ALA A 27 10.82 2.31 -18.44
N ASP A 28 11.90 2.24 -19.22
CA ASP A 28 12.69 1.02 -19.41
C ASP A 28 13.35 0.54 -18.10
N GLU A 29 13.86 1.46 -17.30
CA GLU A 29 14.45 1.15 -16.00
C GLU A 29 13.42 0.59 -15.03
N ALA A 30 12.23 1.18 -15.00
CA ALA A 30 11.14 0.72 -14.15
C ALA A 30 10.62 -0.66 -14.58
N LEU A 31 10.51 -0.93 -15.87
CA LEU A 31 10.13 -2.24 -16.40
C LEU A 31 11.21 -3.29 -16.10
N ALA A 32 12.49 -2.93 -16.25
CA ALA A 32 13.61 -3.81 -15.90
C ALA A 32 13.63 -4.14 -14.39
N ALA A 33 13.19 -3.22 -13.55
CA ALA A 33 13.03 -3.43 -12.11
C ALA A 33 11.85 -4.35 -11.75
N GLY A 34 11.00 -4.68 -12.73
CA GLY A 34 9.87 -5.60 -12.57
C GLY A 34 8.51 -4.91 -12.42
N ALA A 35 8.38 -3.62 -12.75
CA ALA A 35 7.09 -2.97 -12.83
C ALA A 35 6.22 -3.57 -13.95
N ASP A 36 4.92 -3.64 -13.74
CA ASP A 36 3.98 -4.15 -14.75
C ASP A 36 3.63 -3.07 -15.78
N PHE A 37 3.64 -1.82 -15.33
CA PHE A 37 3.40 -0.64 -16.16
C PHE A 37 4.37 0.46 -15.77
N ALA A 38 4.92 1.14 -16.76
CA ALA A 38 5.80 2.29 -16.54
C ALA A 38 5.59 3.35 -17.62
N GLY A 39 5.78 4.60 -17.25
CA GLY A 39 5.64 5.75 -18.14
C GLY A 39 5.12 6.97 -17.42
N LEU A 40 5.08 8.11 -18.08
CA LEU A 40 4.60 9.36 -17.51
C LEU A 40 3.35 9.84 -18.24
N ASP A 41 3.47 10.53 -19.35
CA ASP A 41 2.35 11.17 -20.06
C ASP A 41 1.28 10.18 -20.52
N ASP A 42 1.70 9.05 -21.07
CA ASP A 42 0.78 8.02 -21.58
C ASP A 42 -0.02 7.38 -20.46
N MET A 43 0.63 7.12 -19.31
CA MET A 43 -0.04 6.55 -18.13
C MET A 43 -0.95 7.59 -17.49
N ILE A 44 -0.55 8.86 -17.43
CA ILE A 44 -1.39 9.94 -16.94
C ILE A 44 -2.65 10.10 -17.80
N LYS A 45 -2.55 10.02 -19.12
CA LYS A 45 -3.71 10.07 -20.03
C LYS A 45 -4.65 8.91 -19.77
N LYS A 46 -4.16 7.67 -19.73
CA LYS A 46 -4.96 6.47 -19.44
C LYS A 46 -5.68 6.59 -18.09
N VAL A 47 -5.00 7.06 -17.05
CA VAL A 47 -5.61 7.25 -15.72
C VAL A 47 -6.67 8.35 -15.75
N LYS A 48 -6.48 9.45 -16.51
CA LYS A 48 -7.51 10.48 -16.69
C LYS A 48 -8.76 9.94 -17.39
N GLU A 49 -8.61 9.00 -18.31
CA GLU A 49 -9.70 8.28 -19.00
C GLU A 49 -10.40 7.27 -18.07
N GLY A 50 -9.90 7.10 -16.85
CA GLY A 50 -10.48 6.22 -15.83
C GLY A 50 -9.84 4.84 -15.72
N TRP A 51 -8.76 4.57 -16.46
CA TRP A 51 -8.05 3.32 -16.35
C TRP A 51 -7.30 3.21 -15.01
N VAL A 52 -7.55 2.12 -14.31
CA VAL A 52 -6.95 1.80 -12.98
C VAL A 52 -6.64 0.31 -12.89
N GLY A 53 -5.98 -0.22 -13.91
CA GLY A 53 -5.60 -1.63 -13.99
C GLY A 53 -4.40 -2.03 -13.12
N PHE A 54 -4.10 -1.27 -12.06
CA PHE A 54 -2.98 -1.49 -11.13
C PHE A 54 -3.44 -1.42 -9.68
N ASP A 55 -2.66 -2.01 -8.79
CA ASP A 55 -2.94 -2.05 -7.35
C ASP A 55 -2.12 -1.03 -6.56
N VAL A 56 -0.91 -0.72 -7.02
CA VAL A 56 0.00 0.25 -6.39
C VAL A 56 0.61 1.15 -7.44
N ALA A 57 0.67 2.44 -7.15
CA ALA A 57 1.37 3.42 -7.97
C ALA A 57 2.63 3.92 -7.25
N LEU A 58 3.74 3.86 -7.93
CA LEU A 58 5.01 4.48 -7.52
C LEU A 58 5.28 5.69 -8.40
N SER A 59 6.04 6.65 -7.89
CA SER A 59 6.43 7.85 -8.64
C SER A 59 7.83 8.29 -8.24
N THR A 60 8.57 8.82 -9.20
CA THR A 60 9.78 9.59 -8.91
C THR A 60 9.41 10.96 -8.33
N THR A 61 10.35 11.58 -7.65
CA THR A 61 10.15 12.92 -7.07
C THR A 61 9.87 13.95 -8.15
N SER A 62 10.51 13.83 -9.31
CA SER A 62 10.30 14.70 -10.48
C SER A 62 8.90 14.55 -11.08
N ALA A 63 8.47 13.31 -11.32
CA ALA A 63 7.17 12.98 -11.92
C ALA A 63 5.96 13.37 -11.06
N MET A 64 6.15 13.52 -9.75
CA MET A 64 5.06 13.89 -8.83
C MET A 64 4.32 15.18 -9.18
N LYS A 65 4.98 16.13 -9.85
CA LYS A 65 4.33 17.37 -10.30
C LYS A 65 3.20 17.07 -11.29
N GLU A 66 3.45 16.16 -12.21
CA GLU A 66 2.50 15.77 -13.26
C GLU A 66 1.44 14.79 -12.75
N VAL A 67 1.84 13.86 -11.87
CA VAL A 67 0.94 12.91 -11.22
C VAL A 67 -0.14 13.62 -10.38
N ARG A 68 0.12 14.82 -9.87
CA ARG A 68 -0.91 15.63 -9.20
C ARG A 68 -2.11 15.93 -10.09
N SER A 69 -1.94 15.99 -11.40
CA SER A 69 -3.04 16.20 -12.35
C SER A 69 -4.10 15.09 -12.30
N VAL A 70 -3.70 13.88 -11.91
CA VAL A 70 -4.58 12.70 -11.75
C VAL A 70 -5.00 12.43 -10.31
N ALA A 71 -4.64 13.30 -9.37
CA ALA A 71 -4.97 13.15 -7.95
C ALA A 71 -6.48 13.02 -7.69
N ARG A 72 -7.32 13.66 -8.50
CA ARG A 72 -8.78 13.55 -8.42
C ARG A 72 -9.29 12.14 -8.70
N VAL A 73 -8.59 11.38 -9.54
CA VAL A 73 -8.94 9.99 -9.89
C VAL A 73 -8.32 9.01 -8.90
N LEU A 74 -7.04 9.18 -8.57
CA LEU A 74 -6.28 8.26 -7.72
C LEU A 74 -6.55 8.47 -6.23
N GLY A 75 -6.81 9.71 -5.81
CA GLY A 75 -7.00 10.07 -4.39
C GLY A 75 -8.15 9.33 -3.71
N PRO A 76 -9.39 9.36 -4.25
CA PRO A 76 -10.53 8.65 -3.67
C PRO A 76 -10.33 7.14 -3.59
N ARG A 77 -9.54 6.57 -4.52
CA ARG A 77 -9.26 5.13 -4.59
C ARG A 77 -8.08 4.70 -3.72
N GLY A 78 -7.37 5.66 -3.09
CA GLY A 78 -6.20 5.37 -2.26
C GLY A 78 -4.95 4.97 -3.07
N LEU A 79 -4.95 5.17 -4.39
CA LEU A 79 -3.85 4.79 -5.29
C LEU A 79 -2.85 5.94 -5.55
N MET A 80 -3.02 7.07 -4.88
CA MET A 80 -2.13 8.22 -5.05
C MET A 80 -0.78 7.97 -4.39
N PRO A 81 0.35 8.09 -5.11
CA PRO A 81 1.67 7.99 -4.52
C PRO A 81 1.86 9.04 -3.42
N THR A 82 2.41 8.65 -2.29
CA THR A 82 2.68 9.55 -1.16
C THR A 82 4.06 9.29 -0.55
N PRO A 83 4.83 10.33 -0.22
CA PRO A 83 6.14 10.16 0.44
C PRO A 83 6.04 9.40 1.78
N LYS A 84 4.92 9.62 2.50
CA LYS A 84 4.68 8.96 3.81
C LYS A 84 4.51 7.45 3.70
N ALA A 85 3.98 6.94 2.58
CA ALA A 85 3.89 5.52 2.29
C ALA A 85 5.16 4.97 1.63
N GLY A 86 6.16 5.82 1.38
CA GLY A 86 7.38 5.43 0.67
C GLY A 86 7.16 5.04 -0.79
N THR A 87 6.04 5.49 -1.37
CA THR A 87 5.69 5.24 -2.78
C THR A 87 6.17 6.37 -3.71
N VAL A 88 6.85 7.37 -3.16
CA VAL A 88 7.57 8.40 -3.90
C VAL A 88 9.05 8.26 -3.58
N THR A 89 9.81 7.77 -4.53
CA THR A 89 11.24 7.52 -4.41
C THR A 89 11.91 7.55 -5.78
N ASP A 90 13.18 7.91 -5.79
CA ASP A 90 14.00 7.88 -7.00
C ASP A 90 14.68 6.50 -7.19
N ASP A 91 14.74 5.67 -6.13
CA ASP A 91 15.17 4.27 -6.19
C ASP A 91 13.97 3.35 -6.54
N LEU A 92 13.65 3.29 -7.82
CA LEU A 92 12.54 2.50 -8.34
C LEU A 92 12.75 1.00 -8.19
N ALA A 93 13.99 0.54 -8.32
CA ALA A 93 14.32 -0.89 -8.29
C ALA A 93 14.00 -1.51 -6.91
N THR A 94 14.41 -0.84 -5.85
CA THR A 94 14.12 -1.27 -4.47
C THR A 94 12.64 -1.14 -4.17
N ALA A 95 12.00 -0.03 -4.56
CA ALA A 95 10.60 0.20 -4.29
C ALA A 95 9.67 -0.83 -4.97
N VAL A 96 9.93 -1.18 -6.21
CA VAL A 96 9.15 -2.21 -6.94
C VAL A 96 9.32 -3.58 -6.28
N LYS A 97 10.54 -3.94 -5.89
CA LYS A 97 10.80 -5.20 -5.17
C LYS A 97 10.08 -5.25 -3.83
N ASP A 98 10.14 -4.18 -3.05
CA ASP A 98 9.45 -4.07 -1.75
C ASP A 98 7.94 -4.25 -1.88
N VAL A 99 7.33 -3.58 -2.85
CA VAL A 99 5.90 -3.71 -3.12
C VAL A 99 5.54 -5.13 -3.54
N LYS A 100 6.33 -5.75 -4.42
CA LYS A 100 6.10 -7.14 -4.86
C LYS A 100 6.40 -8.18 -3.78
N SER A 101 7.30 -7.87 -2.84
CA SER A 101 7.61 -8.77 -1.71
C SER A 101 6.52 -8.82 -0.63
N GLY A 102 5.54 -7.93 -0.68
CA GLY A 102 4.42 -7.95 0.24
C GLY A 102 4.29 -6.72 1.14
N ARG A 103 4.85 -5.60 0.71
CA ARG A 103 4.61 -4.31 1.38
C ARG A 103 3.17 -3.88 1.18
N VAL A 104 2.44 -3.73 2.28
CA VAL A 104 1.05 -3.30 2.30
C VAL A 104 0.94 -1.96 3.03
N GLU A 105 0.22 -1.01 2.43
CA GLU A 105 -0.11 0.25 3.09
C GLU A 105 -1.36 0.10 3.94
N PHE A 106 -1.36 0.69 5.12
CA PHE A 106 -2.53 0.81 5.96
C PHE A 106 -2.85 2.27 6.26
N LYS A 107 -4.14 2.56 6.33
CA LYS A 107 -4.66 3.89 6.59
C LYS A 107 -5.86 3.81 7.52
N MET A 108 -5.82 4.58 8.60
CA MET A 108 -6.96 4.75 9.49
C MET A 108 -8.05 5.60 8.84
N ASP A 109 -9.29 5.21 9.00
CA ASP A 109 -10.44 5.99 8.59
C ASP A 109 -10.82 7.09 9.61
N LYS A 110 -11.90 7.80 9.35
CA LYS A 110 -12.38 8.87 10.23
C LYS A 110 -12.95 8.35 11.56
N THR A 111 -13.35 7.09 11.61
CA THR A 111 -13.92 6.46 12.80
C THR A 111 -12.85 5.87 13.71
N GLY A 112 -11.60 5.83 13.28
CA GLY A 112 -10.49 5.22 14.00
C GLY A 112 -10.33 3.74 13.69
N ALA A 113 -11.05 3.20 12.70
CA ALA A 113 -10.88 1.84 12.24
C ALA A 113 -9.75 1.74 11.20
N LEU A 114 -9.08 0.59 11.18
CA LEU A 114 -7.97 0.30 10.30
C LEU A 114 -8.11 -1.15 9.82
N ALA A 115 -7.92 -1.38 8.53
CA ALA A 115 -7.94 -2.71 7.95
C ALA A 115 -6.62 -2.98 7.22
N VAL A 116 -6.06 -4.16 7.44
CA VAL A 116 -4.82 -4.64 6.80
C VAL A 116 -5.09 -6.01 6.22
N LEU A 117 -4.73 -6.22 4.96
CA LEU A 117 -4.75 -7.53 4.34
C LEU A 117 -3.54 -8.34 4.82
N VAL A 118 -3.76 -9.46 5.49
CA VAL A 118 -2.68 -10.30 6.06
C VAL A 118 -2.43 -11.58 5.26
N GLY A 119 -3.27 -11.90 4.29
CA GLY A 119 -3.07 -13.07 3.44
C GLY A 119 -4.34 -13.56 2.77
N LYS A 120 -4.26 -14.75 2.20
CA LYS A 120 -5.37 -15.47 1.54
C LYS A 120 -5.73 -16.73 2.30
N ARG A 121 -6.93 -17.26 2.06
CA ARG A 121 -7.40 -18.53 2.62
C ARG A 121 -6.49 -19.73 2.26
N SER A 122 -5.76 -19.64 1.15
CA SER A 122 -4.81 -20.67 0.71
C SER A 122 -3.50 -20.68 1.50
N PHE A 123 -3.29 -19.72 2.39
CA PHE A 123 -2.09 -19.68 3.23
C PHE A 123 -2.21 -20.67 4.39
N ASP A 124 -1.08 -21.28 4.75
CA ASP A 124 -0.97 -22.11 5.95
C ASP A 124 -1.12 -21.26 7.21
N HIS A 125 -1.64 -21.86 8.28
CA HIS A 125 -1.84 -21.19 9.57
C HIS A 125 -0.60 -20.44 10.10
N PRO A 126 0.63 -21.02 10.08
CA PRO A 126 1.83 -20.31 10.54
C PRO A 126 2.08 -19.03 9.77
N LYS A 127 1.92 -19.05 8.44
CA LYS A 127 2.14 -17.87 7.58
C LYS A 127 1.15 -16.74 7.86
N LEU A 128 -0.12 -17.10 8.10
CA LEU A 128 -1.15 -16.13 8.47
C LEU A 128 -0.86 -15.53 9.85
N LEU A 129 -0.41 -16.34 10.80
CA LEU A 129 -0.06 -15.88 12.14
C LEU A 129 1.10 -14.89 12.11
N GLU A 130 2.18 -15.22 11.43
CA GLU A 130 3.34 -14.34 11.31
C GLU A 130 3.00 -13.02 10.60
N ASN A 131 2.21 -13.07 9.52
CA ASN A 131 1.73 -11.87 8.83
C ASN A 131 0.83 -11.01 9.73
N ALA A 132 -0.07 -11.63 10.48
CA ALA A 132 -0.96 -10.93 11.42
C ALA A 132 -0.15 -10.26 12.54
N GLN A 133 0.83 -10.96 13.10
CA GLN A 133 1.72 -10.42 14.13
C GLN A 133 2.51 -9.21 13.58
N ALA A 134 3.11 -9.34 12.40
CA ALA A 134 3.84 -8.25 11.75
C ALA A 134 2.93 -7.03 11.50
N ALA A 135 1.67 -7.24 11.11
CA ALA A 135 0.70 -6.16 10.92
C ALA A 135 0.36 -5.45 12.24
N ILE A 136 0.13 -6.20 13.32
CA ILE A 136 -0.15 -5.63 14.65
C ILE A 136 1.05 -4.83 15.16
N ASP A 137 2.26 -5.35 15.00
CA ASP A 137 3.49 -4.70 15.44
C ASP A 137 3.74 -3.39 14.65
N ALA A 138 3.52 -3.41 13.34
CA ALA A 138 3.64 -2.22 12.50
C ALA A 138 2.63 -1.13 12.88
N VAL A 139 1.38 -1.52 13.14
CA VAL A 139 0.34 -0.59 13.61
C VAL A 139 0.69 -0.03 14.99
N SER A 140 1.16 -0.88 15.91
CA SER A 140 1.57 -0.47 17.25
C SER A 140 2.74 0.54 17.20
N SER A 141 3.71 0.30 16.32
CA SER A 141 4.86 1.19 16.11
C SER A 141 4.49 2.53 15.47
N SER A 142 3.37 2.58 14.75
CA SER A 142 2.84 3.79 14.13
C SER A 142 2.08 4.70 15.11
N ARG A 143 2.15 4.41 16.42
CA ARG A 143 1.52 5.23 17.46
C ARG A 143 2.08 6.65 17.42
N PRO A 144 1.21 7.68 17.33
CA PRO A 144 1.66 9.07 17.38
C PRO A 144 2.29 9.42 18.74
N GLU A 145 3.37 10.20 18.70
CA GLU A 145 3.96 10.76 19.90
C GLU A 145 2.92 11.60 20.67
N GLY A 146 2.88 11.43 21.99
CA GLY A 146 1.94 12.14 22.86
C GLY A 146 0.54 11.53 22.96
N PHE A 147 0.25 10.43 22.28
CA PHE A 147 -1.04 9.74 22.48
C PHE A 147 -1.08 9.06 23.87
N LYS A 148 -2.02 9.51 24.71
CA LYS A 148 -2.25 8.95 26.05
C LYS A 148 -3.42 7.95 25.99
N GLY A 149 -3.22 6.72 26.51
CA GLY A 149 -4.25 5.70 26.59
C GLY A 149 -3.98 4.45 25.74
N LYS A 150 -4.97 3.56 25.66
CA LYS A 150 -4.89 2.32 24.89
C LYS A 150 -5.02 2.63 23.40
N PHE A 151 -3.93 2.42 22.62
CA PHE A 151 -3.87 2.75 21.21
C PHE A 151 -4.70 1.78 20.36
N ILE A 152 -4.43 0.47 20.49
CA ILE A 152 -5.23 -0.57 19.87
C ILE A 152 -6.28 -1.01 20.88
N LYS A 153 -7.56 -0.75 20.61
CA LYS A 153 -8.66 -1.10 21.49
C LYS A 153 -9.11 -2.53 21.29
N ASN A 154 -9.40 -2.89 20.05
CA ASN A 154 -9.89 -4.19 19.64
C ASN A 154 -9.16 -4.64 18.38
N VAL A 155 -8.90 -5.94 18.28
CA VAL A 155 -8.35 -6.58 17.07
C VAL A 155 -9.31 -7.68 16.66
N HIS A 156 -9.65 -7.72 15.39
CA HIS A 156 -10.53 -8.71 14.81
C HIS A 156 -9.92 -9.25 13.51
N ILE A 157 -10.13 -10.52 13.26
CA ILE A 157 -9.79 -11.17 11.99
C ILE A 157 -11.05 -11.70 11.33
N SER A 158 -11.15 -11.56 10.01
CA SER A 158 -12.26 -12.11 9.24
C SER A 158 -11.79 -12.48 7.84
N SER A 159 -12.46 -13.43 7.21
CA SER A 159 -12.38 -13.62 5.76
C SER A 159 -13.46 -12.79 5.06
N THR A 160 -13.42 -12.73 3.72
CA THR A 160 -14.34 -11.89 2.92
C THR A 160 -15.82 -12.17 3.23
N MET A 161 -16.17 -13.44 3.50
CA MET A 161 -17.56 -13.87 3.69
C MET A 161 -17.81 -14.49 5.09
N SER A 162 -16.87 -14.37 6.02
CA SER A 162 -17.04 -14.90 7.38
C SER A 162 -17.37 -13.80 8.39
N PRO A 163 -18.01 -14.14 9.53
CA PRO A 163 -18.06 -13.23 10.65
C PRO A 163 -16.66 -12.92 11.16
N SER A 164 -16.51 -11.76 11.80
CA SER A 164 -15.25 -11.37 12.45
C SER A 164 -15.09 -12.10 13.79
N LEU A 165 -13.87 -12.53 14.05
CA LEU A 165 -13.46 -13.14 15.32
C LEU A 165 -12.54 -12.15 16.06
N ALA A 166 -12.81 -11.92 17.34
CA ALA A 166 -11.93 -11.16 18.21
C ALA A 166 -10.67 -11.97 18.54
N ILE A 167 -9.53 -11.30 18.58
CA ILE A 167 -8.24 -11.86 18.95
C ILE A 167 -7.76 -11.23 20.25
#